data_c6c236062ef169caca139e7675350bd8
#
_entry.id   c6c236062ef169caca139e7675350bd8
#
_cell.length_a   1.000
_cell.length_b   1.000
_cell.length_c   1.000
_cell.angle_alpha   90.00
_cell.angle_beta   90.00
_cell.angle_gamma   90.00
#
_symmetry.space_group_name_H-M   'P 1'
#
loop_
_entity.id
_entity.type
_entity.pdbx_description
1 polymer ?
#
loop_
_entity_poly.entity_id
_entity_poly.type
_entity_poly.pdbx_seq_one_letter_code
_entity_poly.pdbx_strand_id
1 'polypeptide(L)'
;MEKSLNFRNRLASLADDEYRVFSMSGIPCDRPFLGVRIPEIRKLVSEVPSTDFTELLETTPIAIEEVIARGFLIARLSYIEMLKYFDSQIGYLDNWCVVDTFCASLRKAIKKHKSEFLNTKVESLLQSQDEFAVRAGLVCLLDFYVDFDYLFLIFDRIESLKNRNEYYIKMAIAWLLAECFIKYPDETFGYLKQSNLEKWTFNKALSKICDSYRVPSEAKQQIKLLRKK
;
A
#
# COMPACT_ATOMS: atom_id res chain seq x y z
N MET A 1 -28.80 3.48 -6.61
CA MET A 1 -28.51 4.64 -7.51
C MET A 1 -28.61 5.99 -6.81
N GLU A 2 -29.61 6.24 -5.99
CA GLU A 2 -29.80 7.53 -5.31
C GLU A 2 -28.71 7.81 -4.25
N LYS A 3 -28.35 6.81 -3.46
CA LYS A 3 -27.33 6.92 -2.42
C LYS A 3 -25.93 7.13 -2.97
N SER A 4 -25.62 6.43 -4.07
CA SER A 4 -24.34 6.60 -4.77
C SER A 4 -24.21 7.99 -5.38
N LEU A 5 -25.27 8.52 -5.98
CA LEU A 5 -25.28 9.87 -6.53
C LEU A 5 -25.14 10.92 -5.41
N ASN A 6 -25.85 10.74 -4.29
CA ASN A 6 -25.71 11.61 -3.13
C ASN A 6 -24.29 11.59 -2.57
N PHE A 7 -23.67 10.40 -2.42
CA PHE A 7 -22.29 10.28 -1.93
C PHE A 7 -21.30 10.99 -2.87
N ARG A 8 -21.44 10.82 -4.20
CA ARG A 8 -20.60 11.49 -5.20
C ARG A 8 -20.73 13.02 -5.13
N ASN A 9 -21.95 13.54 -5.00
CA ASN A 9 -22.19 14.97 -4.89
C ASN A 9 -21.54 15.54 -3.61
N ARG A 10 -21.66 14.85 -2.48
CA ARG A 10 -21.00 15.22 -1.23
C ARG A 10 -19.47 15.16 -1.36
N LEU A 11 -18.92 14.13 -2.00
CA LEU A 11 -17.48 14.01 -2.25
C LEU A 11 -16.99 15.16 -3.13
N ALA A 12 -17.70 15.46 -4.23
CA ALA A 12 -17.36 16.55 -5.13
C ALA A 12 -17.45 17.94 -4.48
N SER A 13 -18.36 18.13 -3.52
CA SER A 13 -18.47 19.40 -2.78
C SER A 13 -17.28 19.69 -1.85
N LEU A 14 -16.42 18.70 -1.58
CA LEU A 14 -15.19 18.83 -0.78
C LEU A 14 -13.95 19.07 -1.65
N ALA A 15 -14.11 19.21 -2.97
CA ALA A 15 -13.02 19.39 -3.90
C ALA A 15 -12.25 20.72 -3.64
N ASP A 16 -10.92 20.64 -3.79
CA ASP A 16 -9.98 21.73 -3.67
C ASP A 16 -9.10 21.73 -4.93
N ASP A 17 -9.26 22.76 -5.76
CA ASP A 17 -8.58 22.84 -7.07
C ASP A 17 -7.05 22.95 -6.93
N GLU A 18 -6.54 23.64 -5.92
CA GLU A 18 -5.09 23.75 -5.68
C GLU A 18 -4.53 22.39 -5.28
N TYR A 19 -5.22 21.69 -4.37
CA TYR A 19 -4.83 20.35 -3.97
C TYR A 19 -4.95 19.34 -5.11
N ARG A 20 -5.94 19.49 -5.99
CA ARG A 20 -6.07 18.67 -7.20
C ARG A 20 -4.84 18.79 -8.09
N VAL A 21 -4.42 20.02 -8.42
CA VAL A 21 -3.24 20.28 -9.25
C VAL A 21 -1.98 19.72 -8.59
N PHE A 22 -1.81 19.94 -7.29
CA PHE A 22 -0.69 19.39 -6.53
C PHE A 22 -0.67 17.86 -6.57
N SER A 23 -1.80 17.20 -6.33
CA SER A 23 -1.89 15.74 -6.31
C SER A 23 -1.60 15.13 -7.68
N MET A 24 -2.12 15.70 -8.77
CA MET A 24 -1.86 15.24 -10.13
C MET A 24 -0.38 15.28 -10.50
N SER A 25 0.39 16.21 -9.94
CA SER A 25 1.83 16.31 -10.22
C SER A 25 2.65 15.16 -9.62
N GLY A 26 2.15 14.52 -8.56
CA GLY A 26 2.86 13.45 -7.83
C GLY A 26 2.27 12.05 -7.99
N ILE A 27 1.07 11.93 -8.56
CA ILE A 27 0.34 10.66 -8.68
C ILE A 27 0.02 10.42 -10.16
N PRO A 28 0.86 9.67 -10.90
CA PRO A 28 0.57 9.33 -12.28
C PRO A 28 -0.62 8.37 -12.34
N CYS A 29 -1.70 8.82 -12.99
CA CYS A 29 -2.94 8.06 -13.11
C CYS A 29 -3.82 8.68 -14.20
N ASP A 30 -4.53 7.83 -14.94
CA ASP A 30 -5.47 8.28 -16.00
C ASP A 30 -6.86 8.62 -15.43
N ARG A 31 -7.12 8.29 -14.18
CA ARG A 31 -8.41 8.61 -13.53
C ARG A 31 -8.55 10.10 -13.23
N PRO A 32 -9.76 10.65 -13.29
CA PRO A 32 -10.03 11.99 -12.81
C PRO A 32 -9.66 12.17 -11.34
N PHE A 33 -9.15 13.37 -11.02
CA PHE A 33 -8.95 13.83 -9.65
C PHE A 33 -10.02 14.88 -9.31
N LEU A 34 -10.68 14.71 -8.18
CA LEU A 34 -11.58 15.71 -7.62
C LEU A 34 -10.81 16.75 -6.78
N GLY A 35 -9.71 16.35 -6.17
CA GLY A 35 -8.93 17.18 -5.25
C GLY A 35 -9.42 17.13 -3.83
N VAL A 36 -9.96 15.99 -3.37
CA VAL A 36 -10.41 15.84 -1.99
C VAL A 36 -9.33 15.20 -1.14
N ARG A 37 -8.99 15.83 0.00
CA ARG A 37 -7.94 15.33 0.90
C ARG A 37 -8.37 14.03 1.59
N ILE A 38 -7.44 13.11 1.75
CA ILE A 38 -7.69 11.79 2.36
C ILE A 38 -8.42 11.86 3.72
N PRO A 39 -8.08 12.78 4.65
CA PRO A 39 -8.84 12.92 5.90
C PRO A 39 -10.32 13.27 5.70
N GLU A 40 -10.65 14.10 4.71
CA GLU A 40 -12.04 14.47 4.40
C GLU A 40 -12.80 13.29 3.79
N ILE A 41 -12.16 12.51 2.91
CA ILE A 41 -12.74 11.27 2.38
C ILE A 41 -13.05 10.30 3.52
N ARG A 42 -12.09 10.13 4.44
CA ARG A 42 -12.24 9.24 5.61
C ARG A 42 -13.39 9.69 6.52
N LYS A 43 -13.50 10.99 6.76
CA LYS A 43 -14.60 11.59 7.54
C LYS A 43 -15.95 11.34 6.86
N LEU A 44 -16.06 11.65 5.56
CA LEU A 44 -17.27 11.41 4.78
C LEU A 44 -17.71 9.95 4.83
N VAL A 45 -16.76 9.01 4.62
CA VAL A 45 -17.04 7.57 4.69
C VAL A 45 -17.48 7.15 6.10
N SER A 46 -16.95 7.77 7.17
CA SER A 46 -17.35 7.42 8.55
C SER A 46 -18.83 7.74 8.85
N GLU A 47 -19.41 8.68 8.13
CA GLU A 47 -20.81 9.10 8.25
C GLU A 47 -21.79 8.20 7.46
N VAL A 48 -21.28 7.35 6.57
CA VAL A 48 -22.10 6.44 5.76
C VAL A 48 -22.72 5.36 6.64
N PRO A 49 -24.07 5.21 6.66
CA PRO A 49 -24.73 4.11 7.37
C PRO A 49 -24.40 2.76 6.73
N SER A 50 -24.32 1.70 7.55
CA SER A 50 -24.03 0.35 7.04
C SER A 50 -25.08 -0.18 6.04
N THR A 51 -26.31 0.29 6.13
CA THR A 51 -27.39 -0.01 5.17
C THR A 51 -27.10 0.44 3.74
N ASP A 52 -26.16 1.38 3.56
CA ASP A 52 -25.85 1.98 2.27
C ASP A 52 -24.60 1.34 1.62
N PHE A 53 -23.86 0.50 2.37
CA PHE A 53 -22.59 -0.05 1.92
C PHE A 53 -22.72 -0.88 0.64
N THR A 54 -23.72 -1.74 0.54
CA THR A 54 -23.88 -2.61 -0.63
C THR A 54 -24.03 -1.77 -1.91
N GLU A 55 -24.92 -0.76 -1.92
CA GLU A 55 -25.12 0.10 -3.10
C GLU A 55 -23.82 0.84 -3.48
N LEU A 56 -23.10 1.38 -2.47
CA LEU A 56 -21.85 2.11 -2.72
C LEU A 56 -20.74 1.19 -3.21
N LEU A 57 -20.61 -0.01 -2.65
CA LEU A 57 -19.58 -0.98 -3.03
C LEU A 57 -19.82 -1.64 -4.39
N GLU A 58 -21.06 -1.74 -4.83
CA GLU A 58 -21.44 -2.23 -6.16
C GLU A 58 -21.34 -1.15 -7.24
N THR A 59 -21.26 0.12 -6.85
CA THR A 59 -21.07 1.24 -7.78
C THR A 59 -19.63 1.30 -8.28
N THR A 60 -19.43 1.33 -9.60
CA THR A 60 -18.10 1.47 -10.21
C THR A 60 -17.50 2.85 -9.88
N PRO A 61 -16.31 2.93 -9.25
CA PRO A 61 -15.65 4.20 -8.97
C PRO A 61 -15.10 4.82 -10.26
N ILE A 62 -15.23 6.13 -10.41
CA ILE A 62 -14.75 6.89 -11.58
C ILE A 62 -13.47 7.65 -11.18
N ALA A 63 -13.53 8.47 -10.15
CA ALA A 63 -12.42 9.29 -9.68
C ALA A 63 -11.52 8.53 -8.69
N ILE A 64 -10.29 8.99 -8.51
CA ILE A 64 -9.34 8.45 -7.53
C ILE A 64 -9.94 8.44 -6.13
N GLU A 65 -10.58 9.53 -5.74
CA GLU A 65 -11.17 9.69 -4.41
C GLU A 65 -12.34 8.72 -4.18
N GLU A 66 -13.04 8.33 -5.23
CA GLU A 66 -14.07 7.28 -5.15
C GLU A 66 -13.43 5.89 -4.91
N VAL A 67 -12.27 5.60 -5.52
CA VAL A 67 -11.50 4.37 -5.26
C VAL A 67 -11.03 4.33 -3.81
N ILE A 68 -10.52 5.45 -3.30
CA ILE A 68 -10.10 5.59 -1.90
C ILE A 68 -11.29 5.40 -0.96
N ALA A 69 -12.40 6.08 -1.23
CA ALA A 69 -13.62 5.98 -0.42
C ALA A 69 -14.16 4.54 -0.38
N ARG A 70 -14.17 3.85 -1.52
CA ARG A 70 -14.56 2.44 -1.63
C ARG A 70 -13.64 1.56 -0.76
N GLY A 71 -12.34 1.78 -0.80
CA GLY A 71 -11.38 1.09 0.05
C GLY A 71 -11.66 1.30 1.55
N PHE A 72 -12.01 2.52 1.97
CA PHE A 72 -12.39 2.81 3.35
C PHE A 72 -13.72 2.16 3.76
N LEU A 73 -14.70 2.07 2.86
CA LEU A 73 -15.94 1.33 3.14
C LEU A 73 -15.66 -0.16 3.34
N ILE A 74 -14.85 -0.78 2.47
CA ILE A 74 -14.42 -2.18 2.59
C ILE A 74 -13.73 -2.43 3.94
N ALA A 75 -12.87 -1.53 4.37
CA ALA A 75 -12.16 -1.65 5.65
C ALA A 75 -13.06 -1.54 6.90
N ARG A 76 -14.31 -1.09 6.75
CA ARG A 76 -15.32 -1.05 7.83
C ARG A 76 -16.11 -2.34 7.96
N LEU A 77 -16.02 -3.24 7.00
CA LEU A 77 -16.70 -4.53 7.00
C LEU A 77 -16.05 -5.53 7.98
N SER A 78 -16.78 -6.58 8.33
CA SER A 78 -16.19 -7.76 8.96
C SER A 78 -15.19 -8.42 8.00
N TYR A 79 -14.25 -9.23 8.52
CA TYR A 79 -13.25 -9.89 7.69
C TYR A 79 -13.87 -10.70 6.53
N ILE A 80 -14.88 -11.48 6.80
CA ILE A 80 -15.56 -12.32 5.79
C ILE A 80 -16.26 -11.47 4.72
N GLU A 81 -16.89 -10.37 5.12
CA GLU A 81 -17.53 -9.45 4.17
C GLU A 81 -16.51 -8.65 3.36
N MET A 82 -15.43 -8.23 3.99
CA MET A 82 -14.31 -7.56 3.34
C MET A 82 -13.74 -8.42 2.21
N LEU A 83 -13.54 -9.72 2.43
CA LEU A 83 -13.02 -10.64 1.40
C LEU A 83 -13.88 -10.69 0.13
N LYS A 84 -15.21 -10.47 0.23
CA LYS A 84 -16.10 -10.45 -0.95
C LYS A 84 -15.78 -9.32 -1.92
N TYR A 85 -15.30 -8.19 -1.40
CA TYR A 85 -15.00 -6.99 -2.20
C TYR A 85 -13.51 -6.77 -2.43
N PHE A 86 -12.64 -7.54 -1.75
CA PHE A 86 -11.19 -7.35 -1.78
C PHE A 86 -10.63 -7.46 -3.20
N ASP A 87 -10.90 -8.57 -3.88
CA ASP A 87 -10.34 -8.82 -5.22
C ASP A 87 -10.84 -7.80 -6.25
N SER A 88 -12.11 -7.39 -6.16
CA SER A 88 -12.64 -6.32 -7.01
C SER A 88 -12.02 -4.94 -6.69
N GLN A 89 -11.61 -4.69 -5.45
CA GLN A 89 -10.89 -3.47 -5.10
C GLN A 89 -9.48 -3.47 -5.69
N ILE A 90 -8.79 -4.62 -5.66
CA ILE A 90 -7.46 -4.74 -6.28
C ILE A 90 -7.51 -4.33 -7.76
N GLY A 91 -8.54 -4.70 -8.50
CA GLY A 91 -8.72 -4.30 -9.90
C GLY A 91 -8.88 -2.78 -10.16
N TYR A 92 -9.08 -1.97 -9.12
CA TYR A 92 -9.13 -0.51 -9.22
C TYR A 92 -7.84 0.18 -8.76
N LEU A 93 -6.84 -0.57 -8.28
CA LEU A 93 -5.59 -0.02 -7.78
C LEU A 93 -4.62 0.23 -8.96
N ASP A 94 -4.56 1.44 -9.45
CA ASP A 94 -3.81 1.85 -10.64
C ASP A 94 -2.69 2.87 -10.36
N ASN A 95 -2.46 3.19 -9.09
CA ASN A 95 -1.38 4.06 -8.66
C ASN A 95 -1.00 3.83 -7.19
N TRP A 96 0.18 4.34 -6.79
CA TRP A 96 0.71 4.14 -5.44
C TRP A 96 -0.19 4.71 -4.32
N CYS A 97 -0.86 5.82 -4.56
CA CYS A 97 -1.67 6.49 -3.53
C CYS A 97 -2.89 5.65 -3.13
N VAL A 98 -3.62 5.10 -4.10
CA VAL A 98 -4.79 4.24 -3.82
C VAL A 98 -4.36 2.92 -3.21
N VAL A 99 -3.22 2.32 -3.66
CA VAL A 99 -2.67 1.10 -3.09
C VAL A 99 -2.35 1.28 -1.61
N ASP A 100 -1.48 2.24 -1.30
CA ASP A 100 -0.96 2.42 0.05
C ASP A 100 -2.08 2.81 1.03
N THR A 101 -3.00 3.69 0.58
CA THR A 101 -4.15 4.11 1.38
C THR A 101 -5.10 2.94 1.67
N PHE A 102 -5.38 2.10 0.67
CA PHE A 102 -6.23 0.92 0.86
C PHE A 102 -5.59 -0.08 1.82
N CYS A 103 -4.35 -0.49 1.57
CA CYS A 103 -3.64 -1.46 2.43
C CYS A 103 -3.62 -1.00 3.89
N ALA A 104 -3.19 0.23 4.16
CA ALA A 104 -3.15 0.78 5.51
C ALA A 104 -4.52 0.78 6.22
N SER A 105 -5.62 0.91 5.47
CA SER A 105 -6.97 0.93 6.02
C SER A 105 -7.43 -0.43 6.57
N LEU A 106 -6.88 -1.55 6.08
CA LEU A 106 -7.31 -2.91 6.40
C LEU A 106 -6.91 -3.38 7.81
N ARG A 107 -6.03 -2.66 8.52
CA ARG A 107 -5.43 -3.07 9.80
C ARG A 107 -6.44 -3.61 10.81
N LYS A 108 -7.59 -2.96 10.94
CA LYS A 108 -8.63 -3.38 11.89
C LYS A 108 -9.32 -4.67 11.45
N ALA A 109 -9.66 -4.77 10.16
CA ALA A 109 -10.38 -5.92 9.61
C ALA A 109 -9.56 -7.21 9.69
N ILE A 110 -8.25 -7.13 9.42
CA ILE A 110 -7.37 -8.32 9.40
C ILE A 110 -6.73 -8.67 10.75
N LYS A 111 -6.86 -7.84 11.78
CA LYS A 111 -6.11 -7.97 13.04
C LYS A 111 -6.14 -9.38 13.65
N LYS A 112 -7.29 -10.06 13.61
CA LYS A 112 -7.48 -11.40 14.15
C LYS A 112 -7.26 -12.52 13.11
N HIS A 113 -7.03 -12.16 11.85
CA HIS A 113 -6.95 -13.05 10.70
C HIS A 113 -5.63 -12.93 9.93
N LYS A 114 -4.58 -12.41 10.59
CA LYS A 114 -3.29 -12.12 9.94
C LYS A 114 -2.73 -13.31 9.17
N SER A 115 -2.68 -14.49 9.80
CA SER A 115 -2.11 -15.69 9.18
C SER A 115 -2.93 -16.15 7.96
N GLU A 116 -4.24 -16.15 8.07
CA GLU A 116 -5.13 -16.50 6.96
C GLU A 116 -5.01 -15.50 5.81
N PHE A 117 -5.02 -14.19 6.13
CA PHE A 117 -4.90 -13.13 5.13
C PHE A 117 -3.55 -13.18 4.40
N LEU A 118 -2.45 -13.47 5.12
CA LEU A 118 -1.14 -13.69 4.52
C LEU A 118 -1.20 -14.82 3.49
N ASN A 119 -1.66 -16.00 3.90
CA ASN A 119 -1.59 -17.21 3.08
C ASN A 119 -2.58 -17.21 1.90
N THR A 120 -3.67 -16.45 1.99
CA THR A 120 -4.70 -16.44 0.94
C THR A 120 -4.63 -15.22 0.04
N LYS A 121 -4.46 -14.02 0.59
CA LYS A 121 -4.52 -12.77 -0.17
C LYS A 121 -3.13 -12.20 -0.48
N VAL A 122 -2.26 -12.06 0.52
CA VAL A 122 -0.94 -11.45 0.30
C VAL A 122 -0.10 -12.31 -0.64
N GLU A 123 -0.05 -13.64 -0.43
CA GLU A 123 0.68 -14.55 -1.32
C GLU A 123 0.14 -14.51 -2.76
N SER A 124 -1.17 -14.46 -2.94
CA SER A 124 -1.78 -14.33 -4.27
C SER A 124 -1.40 -13.01 -4.95
N LEU A 125 -1.39 -11.90 -4.21
CA LEU A 125 -0.97 -10.60 -4.72
C LEU A 125 0.49 -10.59 -5.17
N LEU A 126 1.40 -11.18 -4.38
CA LEU A 126 2.83 -11.24 -4.72
C LEU A 126 3.12 -12.07 -5.98
N GLN A 127 2.24 -13.02 -6.33
CA GLN A 127 2.35 -13.85 -7.54
C GLN A 127 1.67 -13.22 -8.77
N SER A 128 1.03 -12.06 -8.62
CA SER A 128 0.33 -11.38 -9.72
C SER A 128 1.28 -10.88 -10.80
N GLN A 129 0.78 -10.78 -12.04
CA GLN A 129 1.48 -10.06 -13.12
C GLN A 129 1.24 -8.55 -13.08
N ASP A 130 0.20 -8.10 -12.40
CA ASP A 130 -0.13 -6.67 -12.26
C ASP A 130 0.80 -5.99 -11.25
N GLU A 131 1.40 -4.86 -11.66
CA GLU A 131 2.36 -4.10 -10.85
C GLU A 131 1.77 -3.63 -9.52
N PHE A 132 0.55 -3.10 -9.56
CA PHE A 132 -0.07 -2.51 -8.38
C PHE A 132 -0.66 -3.57 -7.44
N ALA A 133 -1.06 -4.73 -7.96
CA ALA A 133 -1.40 -5.89 -7.14
C ALA A 133 -0.17 -6.39 -6.36
N VAL A 134 0.99 -6.55 -7.02
CA VAL A 134 2.24 -6.93 -6.34
C VAL A 134 2.65 -5.86 -5.32
N ARG A 135 2.54 -4.57 -5.68
CA ARG A 135 2.77 -3.50 -4.72
C ARG A 135 1.86 -3.62 -3.50
N ALA A 136 0.56 -3.91 -3.69
CA ALA A 136 -0.38 -4.11 -2.58
C ALA A 136 0.07 -5.25 -1.66
N GLY A 137 0.54 -6.36 -2.22
CA GLY A 137 1.13 -7.47 -1.44
C GLY A 137 2.32 -7.01 -0.59
N LEU A 138 3.27 -6.28 -1.19
CA LEU A 138 4.44 -5.74 -0.50
C LEU A 138 4.07 -4.71 0.58
N VAL A 139 3.11 -3.83 0.31
CA VAL A 139 2.63 -2.85 1.30
C VAL A 139 1.88 -3.54 2.44
N CYS A 140 1.11 -4.60 2.16
CA CYS A 140 0.53 -5.43 3.22
C CYS A 140 1.61 -6.08 4.10
N LEU A 141 2.70 -6.61 3.52
CA LEU A 141 3.84 -7.12 4.30
C LEU A 141 4.43 -6.01 5.19
N LEU A 142 4.62 -4.81 4.65
CA LEU A 142 5.15 -3.65 5.36
C LEU A 142 4.25 -3.21 6.52
N ASP A 143 2.94 -3.11 6.29
CA ASP A 143 1.99 -2.57 7.28
C ASP A 143 1.67 -3.55 8.41
N PHE A 144 1.74 -4.86 8.14
CA PHE A 144 1.16 -5.85 9.04
C PHE A 144 2.12 -6.93 9.51
N TYR A 145 3.20 -7.21 8.78
CA TYR A 145 4.05 -8.38 9.02
C TYR A 145 5.53 -8.05 9.29
N VAL A 146 5.94 -6.77 9.35
CA VAL A 146 7.30 -6.43 9.80
C VAL A 146 7.40 -6.75 11.29
N ASP A 147 7.61 -8.05 11.58
CA ASP A 147 7.81 -8.63 12.89
C ASP A 147 8.83 -9.76 12.79
N PHE A 148 9.51 -10.09 13.91
CA PHE A 148 10.61 -11.06 13.90
C PHE A 148 10.21 -12.39 13.29
N ASP A 149 9.01 -12.89 13.64
CA ASP A 149 8.49 -14.18 13.17
C ASP A 149 8.25 -14.24 11.66
N TYR A 150 8.09 -13.10 11.01
CA TYR A 150 7.84 -13.01 9.55
C TYR A 150 9.05 -12.50 8.76
N LEU A 151 10.14 -12.13 9.43
CA LEU A 151 11.23 -11.42 8.77
C LEU A 151 11.89 -12.25 7.66
N PHE A 152 12.16 -13.53 7.92
CA PHE A 152 12.70 -14.44 6.91
C PHE A 152 11.76 -14.68 5.74
N LEU A 153 10.46 -14.80 6.01
CA LEU A 153 9.45 -14.88 4.97
C LEU A 153 9.46 -13.62 4.10
N ILE A 154 9.54 -12.44 4.70
CA ILE A 154 9.62 -11.17 3.97
C ILE A 154 10.84 -11.16 3.04
N PHE A 155 12.02 -11.56 3.52
CA PHE A 155 13.24 -11.60 2.71
C PHE A 155 13.11 -12.60 1.56
N ASP A 156 12.54 -13.77 1.78
CA ASP A 156 12.31 -14.77 0.75
C ASP A 156 11.36 -14.25 -0.33
N ARG A 157 10.26 -13.58 0.05
CA ARG A 157 9.33 -12.96 -0.91
C ARG A 157 9.97 -11.82 -1.70
N ILE A 158 10.83 -11.02 -1.08
CA ILE A 158 11.60 -9.99 -1.77
C ILE A 158 12.55 -10.63 -2.80
N GLU A 159 13.27 -11.70 -2.44
CA GLU A 159 14.17 -12.41 -3.39
C GLU A 159 13.38 -13.07 -4.54
N SER A 160 12.17 -13.57 -4.30
CA SER A 160 11.33 -14.11 -5.38
C SER A 160 10.93 -13.07 -6.42
N LEU A 161 10.89 -11.80 -6.03
CA LEU A 161 10.55 -10.65 -6.88
C LEU A 161 11.78 -9.95 -7.48
N LYS A 162 13.00 -10.44 -7.27
CA LYS A 162 14.26 -9.77 -7.68
C LYS A 162 14.37 -9.47 -9.17
N ASN A 163 13.70 -10.25 -10.02
CA ASN A 163 13.70 -10.09 -11.48
C ASN A 163 12.57 -9.17 -11.99
N ARG A 164 11.68 -8.68 -11.12
CA ARG A 164 10.64 -7.72 -11.49
C ARG A 164 11.28 -6.35 -11.72
N ASN A 165 10.94 -5.73 -12.85
CA ASN A 165 11.57 -4.48 -13.29
C ASN A 165 10.68 -3.25 -13.14
N GLU A 166 9.42 -3.43 -12.77
CA GLU A 166 8.42 -2.38 -12.62
C GLU A 166 8.80 -1.44 -11.48
N TYR A 167 8.65 -0.16 -11.75
CA TYR A 167 9.11 0.91 -10.86
C TYR A 167 8.47 0.84 -9.47
N TYR A 168 7.14 0.65 -9.42
CA TYR A 168 6.41 0.68 -8.14
C TYR A 168 6.63 -0.57 -7.31
N ILE A 169 6.94 -1.73 -7.91
CA ILE A 169 7.38 -2.93 -7.20
C ILE A 169 8.74 -2.67 -6.56
N LYS A 170 9.71 -2.19 -7.33
CA LYS A 170 11.07 -1.90 -6.82
C LYS A 170 11.05 -0.85 -5.70
N MET A 171 10.20 0.17 -5.82
CA MET A 171 10.02 1.17 -4.77
C MET A 171 9.39 0.59 -3.50
N ALA A 172 8.44 -0.33 -3.62
CA ALA A 172 7.82 -1.00 -2.47
C ALA A 172 8.80 -1.95 -1.77
N ILE A 173 9.61 -2.71 -2.52
CA ILE A 173 10.71 -3.53 -1.97
C ILE A 173 11.68 -2.64 -1.18
N ALA A 174 12.10 -1.53 -1.76
CA ALA A 174 13.03 -0.62 -1.11
C ALA A 174 12.46 -0.01 0.18
N TRP A 175 11.16 0.26 0.21
CA TRP A 175 10.48 0.77 1.41
C TRP A 175 10.33 -0.31 2.47
N LEU A 176 9.88 -1.50 2.10
CA LEU A 176 9.75 -2.65 3.01
C LEU A 176 11.09 -2.98 3.68
N LEU A 177 12.19 -3.01 2.93
CA LEU A 177 13.53 -3.24 3.48
C LEU A 177 13.95 -2.13 4.45
N ALA A 178 13.60 -0.89 4.18
CA ALA A 178 13.88 0.20 5.11
C ALA A 178 13.10 0.05 6.42
N GLU A 179 11.83 -0.35 6.40
CA GLU A 179 11.05 -0.61 7.61
C GLU A 179 11.57 -1.85 8.38
N CYS A 180 11.99 -2.91 7.65
CA CYS A 180 12.65 -4.06 8.27
C CYS A 180 13.94 -3.62 8.98
N PHE A 181 14.79 -2.82 8.34
CA PHE A 181 16.03 -2.34 8.95
C PHE A 181 15.80 -1.46 10.18
N ILE A 182 14.80 -0.60 10.14
CA ILE A 182 14.47 0.26 11.28
C ILE A 182 14.08 -0.55 12.51
N LYS A 183 13.40 -1.68 12.33
CA LYS A 183 12.89 -2.51 13.43
C LYS A 183 13.86 -3.64 13.82
N TYR A 184 14.57 -4.19 12.84
CA TYR A 184 15.48 -5.34 12.97
C TYR A 184 16.78 -5.07 12.18
N PRO A 185 17.65 -4.18 12.69
CA PRO A 185 18.82 -3.73 11.95
C PRO A 185 19.82 -4.85 11.66
N ASP A 186 20.10 -5.73 12.62
CA ASP A 186 21.13 -6.75 12.49
C ASP A 186 20.73 -7.82 11.47
N GLU A 187 19.52 -8.32 11.54
CA GLU A 187 18.97 -9.33 10.63
C GLU A 187 18.87 -8.77 9.22
N THR A 188 18.38 -7.53 9.09
CA THR A 188 18.24 -6.89 7.78
C THR A 188 19.61 -6.57 7.18
N PHE A 189 20.58 -6.17 7.99
CA PHE A 189 21.95 -5.97 7.52
C PHE A 189 22.59 -7.27 7.05
N GLY A 190 22.35 -8.38 7.76
CA GLY A 190 22.75 -9.73 7.36
C GLY A 190 22.17 -10.12 6.00
N TYR A 191 20.88 -9.90 5.81
CA TYR A 191 20.19 -10.12 4.52
C TYR A 191 20.78 -9.26 3.40
N LEU A 192 20.96 -7.95 3.62
CA LEU A 192 21.49 -7.03 2.61
C LEU A 192 22.88 -7.43 2.10
N LYS A 193 23.74 -8.00 2.94
CA LYS A 193 25.07 -8.50 2.53
C LYS A 193 25.01 -9.66 1.55
N GLN A 194 23.92 -10.44 1.55
CA GLN A 194 23.76 -11.67 0.76
C GLN A 194 22.75 -11.49 -0.37
N SER A 195 22.04 -10.36 -0.40
CA SER A 195 20.95 -10.10 -1.34
C SER A 195 21.40 -10.04 -2.79
N ASN A 196 20.65 -10.71 -3.67
CA ASN A 196 20.84 -10.71 -5.11
C ASN A 196 19.95 -9.68 -5.83
N LEU A 197 19.38 -8.73 -5.11
CA LEU A 197 18.59 -7.67 -5.71
C LEU A 197 19.39 -6.88 -6.75
N GLU A 198 18.68 -6.46 -7.80
CA GLU A 198 19.22 -5.61 -8.85
C GLU A 198 19.74 -4.28 -8.24
N LYS A 199 20.82 -3.74 -8.83
CA LYS A 199 21.58 -2.59 -8.33
C LYS A 199 20.69 -1.39 -7.95
N TRP A 200 19.73 -1.03 -8.79
CA TRP A 200 18.88 0.14 -8.53
C TRP A 200 17.99 -0.08 -7.29
N THR A 201 17.30 -1.23 -7.20
CA THR A 201 16.43 -1.60 -6.08
C THR A 201 17.21 -1.68 -4.78
N PHE A 202 18.36 -2.34 -4.82
CA PHE A 202 19.28 -2.44 -3.68
C PHE A 202 19.72 -1.05 -3.18
N ASN A 203 20.28 -0.24 -4.08
CA ASN A 203 20.76 1.10 -3.72
C ASN A 203 19.63 2.04 -3.27
N LYS A 204 18.41 1.86 -3.80
CA LYS A 204 17.23 2.60 -3.37
C LYS A 204 16.80 2.22 -1.94
N ALA A 205 16.88 0.94 -1.58
CA ALA A 205 16.66 0.50 -0.20
C ALA A 205 17.66 1.14 0.77
N LEU A 206 18.96 1.12 0.42
CA LEU A 206 19.98 1.78 1.25
C LEU A 206 19.72 3.30 1.38
N SER A 207 19.28 3.96 0.32
CA SER A 207 18.92 5.38 0.39
C SER A 207 17.76 5.62 1.35
N LYS A 208 16.67 4.85 1.25
CA LYS A 208 15.51 4.96 2.16
C LYS A 208 15.89 4.70 3.63
N ILE A 209 16.78 3.74 3.90
CA ILE A 209 17.32 3.51 5.24
C ILE A 209 18.08 4.76 5.73
N CYS A 210 18.94 5.33 4.89
CA CYS A 210 19.73 6.51 5.23
C CYS A 210 18.90 7.78 5.42
N ASP A 211 17.78 7.91 4.67
CA ASP A 211 16.87 9.06 4.75
C ASP A 211 16.03 9.05 6.04
N SER A 212 15.88 7.90 6.70
CA SER A 212 15.06 7.77 7.89
C SER A 212 15.71 8.43 9.12
N TYR A 213 14.94 9.26 9.83
CA TYR A 213 15.36 9.83 11.11
C TYR A 213 15.43 8.80 12.25
N ARG A 214 14.78 7.63 12.06
CA ARG A 214 14.77 6.53 13.04
C ARG A 214 16.06 5.69 13.02
N VAL A 215 16.96 5.89 12.05
CA VAL A 215 18.21 5.15 11.90
C VAL A 215 19.37 5.98 12.43
N PRO A 216 20.19 5.47 13.40
CA PRO A 216 21.37 6.16 13.93
C PRO A 216 22.44 6.44 12.87
N SER A 217 23.25 7.49 13.08
CA SER A 217 24.28 7.93 12.13
C SER A 217 25.33 6.85 11.86
N GLU A 218 25.72 6.09 12.88
CA GLU A 218 26.70 5.00 12.79
C GLU A 218 26.19 3.87 11.87
N ALA A 219 24.93 3.48 12.04
CA ALA A 219 24.28 2.48 11.18
C ALA A 219 24.16 2.96 9.73
N LYS A 220 23.85 4.26 9.51
CA LYS A 220 23.84 4.86 8.16
C LYS A 220 25.21 4.79 7.50
N GLN A 221 26.31 4.98 8.24
CA GLN A 221 27.66 4.86 7.69
C GLN A 221 27.94 3.43 7.22
N GLN A 222 27.58 2.42 8.02
CA GLN A 222 27.73 1.01 7.64
C GLN A 222 26.89 0.64 6.40
N ILE A 223 25.64 1.10 6.35
CA ILE A 223 24.74 0.87 5.21
C ILE A 223 25.31 1.47 3.92
N LYS A 224 25.90 2.67 3.96
CA LYS A 224 26.50 3.30 2.78
C LYS A 224 27.65 2.49 2.18
N LEU A 225 28.39 1.72 2.99
CA LEU A 225 29.48 0.86 2.51
C LEU A 225 29.01 -0.33 1.67
N LEU A 226 27.73 -0.74 1.80
CA LEU A 226 27.15 -1.83 1.01
C LEU A 226 26.76 -1.41 -0.42
N ARG A 227 26.86 -0.13 -0.79
CA ARG A 227 26.37 0.39 -2.06
C ARG A 227 27.02 -0.31 -3.25
N LYS A 228 26.17 -0.88 -4.14
CA LYS A 228 26.62 -1.51 -5.38
C LYS A 228 27.08 -0.42 -6.39
N LYS A 229 28.28 -0.61 -6.96
CA LYS A 229 28.89 0.29 -7.97
C LYS A 229 28.28 0.07 -9.35
#